data_1a4e1340460b4c5c4c209ecbeb935225
#
_entry.id   1a4e1340460b4c5c4c209ecbeb935225
#
_cell.length_a   1.000
_cell.length_b   1.000
_cell.length_c   1.000
_cell.angle_alpha   90.00
_cell.angle_beta   90.00
_cell.angle_gamma   90.00
#
_symmetry.space_group_name_H-M   'P 1'
#
loop_
_entity.id
_entity.type
_entity.pdbx_description
1 polymer ?
#
loop_
_entity_poly.entity_id
_entity_poly.type
_entity_poly.pdbx_seq_one_letter_code
_entity_poly.pdbx_strand_id
1 'polypeptide(L)'
;YWISQKIKTLLSTGVEGKEIAVLYRNNVDVNDLLPFLSQNNINYLRSDTINILDNLKIQQLLTLLKYLADPTNDSLLAQVLSFSFLKFSPLSLYKLFRLVHKEKLSLSDVILDSELLTSHHFSQKFIDKLALFQNDVSKSLKDIQNLPSDEIFNLIIRRFSFLNYVLKSKDLSLLKQLNSLYSHLKQSQTLQKTSLFDWLKKIDLLYENKIALNSPPLESLVDNSIRLMTVHKAKGLEFEHVFIIKALSEKWDKSTDRALIKLPLGITKYTLNEDPLEEERRLFYVALTRAKQQIYLSYCRLNDSQREQSASRFITEINPQRIEKISVNPEFEAESLQFSFSPRLPRLKSKNLTIYLQNQLSYHYRFNITHLNSYLKCPLCFFFKTIL
;
A
#
# COMPACT_ATOMS: atom_id res chain seq x y z
N TYR A 1 2.32 -7.03 -17.87
CA TYR A 1 2.69 -8.42 -18.09
C TYR A 1 3.85 -8.54 -19.08
N TRP A 2 3.69 -8.10 -20.37
CA TRP A 2 4.74 -8.23 -21.40
C TRP A 2 6.10 -7.67 -20.94
N ILE A 3 6.13 -6.50 -20.31
CA ILE A 3 7.38 -5.90 -19.80
C ILE A 3 8.07 -6.82 -18.80
N SER A 4 7.32 -7.40 -17.86
CA SER A 4 7.90 -8.30 -16.85
C SER A 4 8.46 -9.58 -17.49
N GLN A 5 7.81 -10.13 -18.50
CA GLN A 5 8.31 -11.28 -19.26
C GLN A 5 9.57 -10.93 -20.06
N LYS A 6 9.59 -9.76 -20.72
CA LYS A 6 10.77 -9.31 -21.46
C LYS A 6 11.98 -9.09 -20.55
N ILE A 7 11.75 -8.47 -19.37
CA ILE A 7 12.79 -8.31 -18.34
C ILE A 7 13.30 -9.69 -17.87
N LYS A 8 12.39 -10.64 -17.62
CA LYS A 8 12.75 -11.99 -17.21
C LYS A 8 13.63 -12.69 -18.27
N THR A 9 13.29 -12.52 -19.55
CA THR A 9 14.08 -13.03 -20.66
C THR A 9 15.48 -12.41 -20.67
N LEU A 10 15.60 -11.09 -20.53
CA LEU A 10 16.91 -10.41 -20.48
C LEU A 10 17.76 -10.90 -19.30
N LEU A 11 17.17 -11.07 -18.12
CA LEU A 11 17.88 -11.62 -16.96
C LEU A 11 18.34 -13.06 -17.21
N SER A 12 17.53 -13.88 -17.91
CA SER A 12 17.89 -15.27 -18.26
C SER A 12 18.98 -15.37 -19.34
N THR A 13 19.13 -14.34 -20.18
CA THR A 13 20.22 -14.25 -21.17
C THR A 13 21.52 -13.70 -20.59
N GLY A 14 21.56 -13.43 -19.27
CA GLY A 14 22.77 -13.02 -18.58
C GLY A 14 22.95 -11.50 -18.41
N VAL A 15 21.94 -10.68 -18.78
CA VAL A 15 21.97 -9.24 -18.52
C VAL A 15 21.85 -9.01 -17.01
N GLU A 16 22.75 -8.21 -16.44
CA GLU A 16 22.67 -7.87 -15.02
C GLU A 16 21.47 -6.97 -14.73
N GLY A 17 20.75 -7.24 -13.63
CA GLY A 17 19.57 -6.45 -13.25
C GLY A 17 19.86 -4.97 -13.08
N LYS A 18 21.06 -4.61 -12.61
CA LYS A 18 21.47 -3.19 -12.45
C LYS A 18 21.59 -2.45 -13.78
N GLU A 19 21.76 -3.16 -14.91
CA GLU A 19 21.83 -2.60 -16.26
C GLU A 19 20.45 -2.52 -16.94
N ILE A 20 19.38 -2.87 -16.24
CA ILE A 20 18.01 -2.75 -16.71
C ILE A 20 17.29 -1.67 -15.90
N ALA A 21 16.76 -0.66 -16.60
CA ALA A 21 15.97 0.40 -15.98
C ALA A 21 14.55 0.47 -16.53
N VAL A 22 13.57 0.71 -15.64
CA VAL A 22 12.21 1.08 -16.02
C VAL A 22 12.00 2.54 -15.62
N LEU A 23 11.81 3.37 -16.62
CA LEU A 23 11.62 4.81 -16.46
C LEU A 23 10.16 5.20 -16.64
N TYR A 24 9.69 6.10 -15.79
CA TYR A 24 8.32 6.59 -15.81
C TYR A 24 8.26 8.10 -15.51
N ARG A 25 7.15 8.74 -15.91
CA ARG A 25 6.97 10.18 -15.69
C ARG A 25 6.60 10.47 -14.24
N ASN A 26 5.65 9.72 -13.66
CA ASN A 26 5.15 9.89 -12.31
C ASN A 26 5.28 8.62 -11.48
N ASN A 27 5.49 8.77 -10.17
CA ASN A 27 5.70 7.66 -9.23
C ASN A 27 4.55 6.63 -9.18
N VAL A 28 3.33 7.05 -9.50
CA VAL A 28 2.16 6.16 -9.55
C VAL A 28 2.14 5.27 -10.79
N ASP A 29 2.83 5.65 -11.86
CA ASP A 29 2.76 4.97 -13.16
C ASP A 29 3.36 3.55 -13.12
N VAL A 30 4.28 3.27 -12.20
CA VAL A 30 4.94 1.98 -12.04
C VAL A 30 4.13 0.98 -11.20
N ASN A 31 3.12 1.44 -10.46
CA ASN A 31 2.41 0.58 -9.50
C ASN A 31 1.75 -0.64 -10.16
N ASP A 32 1.25 -0.50 -11.39
CA ASP A 32 0.61 -1.58 -12.13
C ASP A 32 1.62 -2.66 -12.58
N LEU A 33 2.90 -2.32 -12.66
CA LEU A 33 3.96 -3.26 -13.02
C LEU A 33 4.45 -4.09 -11.83
N LEU A 34 4.40 -3.55 -10.59
CA LEU A 34 5.00 -4.18 -9.41
C LEU A 34 4.45 -5.59 -9.11
N PRO A 35 3.14 -5.89 -9.23
CA PRO A 35 2.62 -7.23 -9.01
C PRO A 35 3.25 -8.25 -9.97
N PHE A 36 3.41 -7.88 -11.25
CA PHE A 36 3.98 -8.77 -12.27
C PHE A 36 5.48 -9.02 -12.06
N LEU A 37 6.23 -8.02 -11.59
CA LEU A 37 7.64 -8.22 -11.22
C LEU A 37 7.76 -9.17 -10.04
N SER A 38 6.95 -8.97 -9.01
CA SER A 38 6.95 -9.82 -7.80
C SER A 38 6.57 -11.26 -8.10
N GLN A 39 5.57 -11.49 -8.98
CA GLN A 39 5.15 -12.83 -9.39
C GLN A 39 6.21 -13.57 -10.20
N ASN A 40 6.96 -12.85 -11.04
CA ASN A 40 8.08 -13.40 -11.81
C ASN A 40 9.37 -13.53 -10.98
N ASN A 41 9.33 -13.25 -9.66
CA ASN A 41 10.49 -13.22 -8.78
C ASN A 41 11.62 -12.30 -9.26
N ILE A 42 11.27 -11.19 -9.90
CA ILE A 42 12.22 -10.20 -10.38
C ILE A 42 12.47 -9.21 -9.23
N ASN A 43 13.73 -9.16 -8.77
CA ASN A 43 14.14 -8.20 -7.76
C ASN A 43 14.24 -6.81 -8.40
N TYR A 44 13.68 -5.81 -7.72
CA TYR A 44 13.72 -4.43 -8.19
C TYR A 44 14.09 -3.46 -7.07
N LEU A 45 14.79 -2.42 -7.45
CA LEU A 45 15.09 -1.27 -6.60
C LEU A 45 14.27 -0.07 -7.08
N ARG A 46 13.40 0.42 -6.22
CA ARG A 46 12.63 1.63 -6.49
C ARG A 46 13.38 2.83 -5.92
N SER A 47 13.78 3.75 -6.80
CA SER A 47 14.49 4.98 -6.39
C SER A 47 13.55 6.08 -5.87
N ASP A 48 12.24 5.86 -5.91
CA ASP A 48 11.27 6.82 -5.44
C ASP A 48 11.24 6.91 -3.92
N THR A 49 10.98 8.08 -3.44
CA THR A 49 10.54 8.26 -2.06
C THR A 49 9.14 7.67 -1.92
N ILE A 50 8.98 6.77 -0.97
CA ILE A 50 7.69 6.16 -0.65
C ILE A 50 7.02 7.04 0.40
N ASN A 51 5.80 7.49 0.12
CA ASN A 51 4.99 8.11 1.17
C ASN A 51 4.60 7.03 2.18
N ILE A 52 5.15 7.11 3.38
CA ILE A 52 4.89 6.10 4.42
C ILE A 52 3.45 6.12 4.92
N LEU A 53 2.75 7.26 4.77
CA LEU A 53 1.35 7.41 5.17
C LEU A 53 0.39 6.62 4.27
N ASP A 54 0.80 6.21 3.06
CA ASP A 54 -0.01 5.37 2.17
C ASP A 54 0.09 3.87 2.51
N ASN A 55 1.03 3.49 3.39
CA ASN A 55 1.21 2.10 3.77
C ASN A 55 0.16 1.69 4.81
N LEU A 56 -0.67 0.71 4.44
CA LEU A 56 -1.75 0.21 5.30
C LEU A 56 -1.27 -0.24 6.68
N LYS A 57 -0.10 -0.86 6.80
CA LYS A 57 0.46 -1.32 8.07
C LYS A 57 0.89 -0.15 8.96
N ILE A 58 1.45 0.90 8.34
CA ILE A 58 1.76 2.15 9.07
C ILE A 58 0.47 2.83 9.53
N GLN A 59 -0.56 2.88 8.69
CA GLN A 59 -1.87 3.42 9.09
C GLN A 59 -2.48 2.63 10.26
N GLN A 60 -2.36 1.31 10.27
CA GLN A 60 -2.78 0.48 11.40
C GLN A 60 -2.04 0.84 12.70
N LEU A 61 -0.73 1.08 12.63
CA LEU A 61 0.04 1.54 13.78
C LEU A 61 -0.42 2.92 14.24
N LEU A 62 -0.61 3.86 13.32
CA LEU A 62 -1.13 5.21 13.65
C LEU A 62 -2.52 5.14 14.28
N THR A 63 -3.39 4.25 13.81
CA THR A 63 -4.72 4.02 14.42
C THR A 63 -4.62 3.48 15.85
N LEU A 64 -3.67 2.57 16.12
CA LEU A 64 -3.39 2.10 17.49
C LEU A 64 -2.94 3.26 18.39
N LEU A 65 -2.04 4.11 17.90
CA LEU A 65 -1.57 5.28 18.66
C LEU A 65 -2.71 6.29 18.91
N LYS A 66 -3.60 6.49 17.95
CA LYS A 66 -4.80 7.34 18.11
C LYS A 66 -5.78 6.77 19.13
N TYR A 67 -5.98 5.45 19.13
CA TYR A 67 -6.79 4.81 20.17
C TYR A 67 -6.20 5.03 21.56
N LEU A 68 -4.88 4.95 21.72
CA LEU A 68 -4.23 5.27 23.00
C LEU A 68 -4.34 6.76 23.37
N ALA A 69 -4.56 7.65 22.40
CA ALA A 69 -4.86 9.06 22.66
C ALA A 69 -6.29 9.30 23.13
N ASP A 70 -7.22 8.51 22.62
CA ASP A 70 -8.66 8.56 22.97
C ASP A 70 -9.19 7.13 23.19
N PRO A 71 -8.97 6.53 24.39
CA PRO A 71 -9.38 5.16 24.69
C PRO A 71 -10.89 4.96 24.80
N THR A 72 -11.67 6.05 24.83
CA THR A 72 -13.13 6.00 24.90
C THR A 72 -13.79 5.80 23.53
N ASN A 73 -13.02 5.89 22.46
CA ASN A 73 -13.51 5.78 21.10
C ASN A 73 -13.68 4.32 20.68
N ASP A 74 -14.88 3.79 20.79
CA ASP A 74 -15.23 2.42 20.40
C ASP A 74 -14.97 2.11 18.92
N SER A 75 -15.06 3.11 18.04
CA SER A 75 -14.77 2.93 16.60
C SER A 75 -13.29 2.64 16.38
N LEU A 76 -12.40 3.37 17.05
CA LEU A 76 -10.96 3.11 17.01
C LEU A 76 -10.63 1.77 17.65
N LEU A 77 -11.26 1.45 18.78
CA LEU A 77 -11.08 0.17 19.46
C LEU A 77 -11.45 -1.02 18.57
N ALA A 78 -12.59 -0.95 17.89
CA ALA A 78 -13.03 -2.00 16.96
C ALA A 78 -12.05 -2.21 15.80
N GLN A 79 -11.53 -1.12 15.25
CA GLN A 79 -10.50 -1.17 14.21
C GLN A 79 -9.22 -1.83 14.74
N VAL A 80 -8.73 -1.40 15.90
CA VAL A 80 -7.49 -1.91 16.52
C VAL A 80 -7.60 -3.40 16.79
N LEU A 81 -8.69 -3.87 17.41
CA LEU A 81 -8.90 -5.31 17.68
C LEU A 81 -8.90 -6.16 16.40
N SER A 82 -9.27 -5.58 15.27
CA SER A 82 -9.31 -6.26 13.96
C SER A 82 -7.93 -6.41 13.30
N PHE A 83 -6.88 -5.77 13.83
CA PHE A 83 -5.56 -5.80 13.21
C PHE A 83 -4.87 -7.14 13.35
N SER A 84 -4.29 -7.60 12.25
CA SER A 84 -3.68 -8.94 12.14
C SER A 84 -2.51 -9.16 13.10
N PHE A 85 -1.77 -8.12 13.48
CA PHE A 85 -0.64 -8.22 14.41
C PHE A 85 -1.10 -8.54 15.85
N LEU A 86 -2.33 -8.20 16.24
CA LEU A 86 -2.92 -8.58 17.51
C LEU A 86 -3.45 -10.01 17.52
N LYS A 87 -3.62 -10.65 16.35
CA LYS A 87 -4.01 -12.06 16.19
C LYS A 87 -5.30 -12.47 16.93
N PHE A 88 -6.27 -11.60 17.05
CA PHE A 88 -7.59 -12.00 17.50
C PHE A 88 -8.28 -12.89 16.45
N SER A 89 -9.12 -13.82 16.90
CA SER A 89 -9.92 -14.63 15.99
C SER A 89 -11.00 -13.78 15.33
N PRO A 90 -11.08 -13.74 13.98
CA PRO A 90 -12.12 -12.97 13.30
C PRO A 90 -13.54 -13.36 13.70
N LEU A 91 -13.76 -14.67 13.95
CA LEU A 91 -15.06 -15.19 14.38
C LEU A 91 -15.43 -14.69 15.79
N SER A 92 -14.46 -14.69 16.71
CA SER A 92 -14.70 -14.19 18.08
C SER A 92 -14.95 -12.69 18.08
N LEU A 93 -14.22 -11.91 17.28
CA LEU A 93 -14.46 -10.49 17.11
C LEU A 93 -15.85 -10.19 16.51
N TYR A 94 -16.25 -10.98 15.51
CA TYR A 94 -17.59 -10.83 14.93
C TYR A 94 -18.68 -11.08 16.00
N LYS A 95 -18.56 -12.16 16.80
CA LYS A 95 -19.48 -12.42 17.91
C LYS A 95 -19.52 -11.26 18.92
N LEU A 96 -18.35 -10.71 19.27
CA LEU A 96 -18.21 -9.59 20.18
C LEU A 96 -18.93 -8.34 19.63
N PHE A 97 -18.67 -7.96 18.39
CA PHE A 97 -19.30 -6.79 17.77
C PHE A 97 -20.81 -6.97 17.59
N ARG A 98 -21.27 -8.19 17.31
CA ARG A 98 -22.70 -8.52 17.27
C ARG A 98 -23.35 -8.38 18.65
N LEU A 99 -22.69 -8.84 19.73
CA LEU A 99 -23.16 -8.68 21.11
C LEU A 99 -23.30 -7.20 21.47
N VAL A 100 -22.26 -6.40 21.25
CA VAL A 100 -22.24 -4.96 21.48
C VAL A 100 -23.41 -4.27 20.75
N HIS A 101 -23.61 -4.60 19.48
CA HIS A 101 -24.70 -4.02 18.68
C HIS A 101 -26.11 -4.43 19.19
N LYS A 102 -26.27 -5.70 19.56
CA LYS A 102 -27.56 -6.26 20.02
C LYS A 102 -27.97 -5.68 21.38
N GLU A 103 -27.04 -5.63 22.31
CA GLU A 103 -27.27 -5.18 23.67
C GLU A 103 -27.14 -3.64 23.81
N LYS A 104 -26.75 -2.93 22.72
CA LYS A 104 -26.54 -1.47 22.69
C LYS A 104 -25.55 -0.98 23.76
N LEU A 105 -24.54 -1.77 24.05
CA LEU A 105 -23.50 -1.46 25.03
C LEU A 105 -22.30 -0.80 24.36
N SER A 106 -21.46 -0.13 25.16
CA SER A 106 -20.14 0.32 24.69
C SER A 106 -19.20 -0.88 24.52
N LEU A 107 -18.39 -0.88 23.43
CA LEU A 107 -17.40 -1.95 23.21
C LEU A 107 -16.36 -1.96 24.34
N SER A 108 -15.94 -0.79 24.81
CA SER A 108 -15.01 -0.65 25.93
C SER A 108 -15.54 -1.28 27.22
N ASP A 109 -16.83 -1.14 27.53
CA ASP A 109 -17.43 -1.72 28.72
C ASP A 109 -17.55 -3.23 28.60
N VAL A 110 -18.01 -3.73 27.44
CA VAL A 110 -18.17 -5.18 27.20
C VAL A 110 -16.85 -5.95 27.29
N ILE A 111 -15.76 -5.39 26.81
CA ILE A 111 -14.46 -6.09 26.90
C ILE A 111 -13.88 -6.10 28.32
N LEU A 112 -14.36 -5.22 29.22
CA LEU A 112 -13.99 -5.18 30.63
C LEU A 112 -14.80 -6.20 31.47
N ASP A 113 -15.98 -6.59 30.99
CA ASP A 113 -16.88 -7.48 31.70
C ASP A 113 -16.64 -8.95 31.31
N SER A 114 -15.77 -9.62 32.08
CA SER A 114 -15.45 -11.03 31.88
C SER A 114 -16.64 -11.96 32.15
N GLU A 115 -17.57 -11.57 33.06
CA GLU A 115 -18.75 -12.38 33.39
C GLU A 115 -19.72 -12.35 32.22
N LEU A 116 -19.97 -11.19 31.63
CA LEU A 116 -20.79 -11.04 30.43
C LEU A 116 -20.23 -11.87 29.27
N LEU A 117 -18.91 -11.81 29.04
CA LEU A 117 -18.28 -12.59 27.98
C LEU A 117 -18.40 -14.10 28.21
N THR A 118 -18.29 -14.55 29.47
CA THR A 118 -18.44 -15.95 29.83
C THR A 118 -19.90 -16.44 29.66
N SER A 119 -20.88 -15.64 30.06
CA SER A 119 -22.31 -15.96 29.90
C SER A 119 -22.72 -16.08 28.43
N HIS A 120 -22.06 -15.36 27.52
CA HIS A 120 -22.24 -15.43 26.07
C HIS A 120 -21.33 -16.47 25.36
N HIS A 121 -20.79 -17.43 26.10
CA HIS A 121 -20.02 -18.57 25.60
C HIS A 121 -18.79 -18.18 24.76
N PHE A 122 -18.09 -17.11 25.13
CA PHE A 122 -16.76 -16.84 24.57
C PHE A 122 -15.73 -17.82 25.15
N SER A 123 -14.75 -18.22 24.32
CA SER A 123 -13.69 -19.10 24.80
C SER A 123 -12.81 -18.40 25.83
N GLN A 124 -12.38 -19.13 26.88
CA GLN A 124 -11.47 -18.58 27.90
C GLN A 124 -10.22 -17.96 27.27
N LYS A 125 -9.65 -18.60 26.27
CA LYS A 125 -8.49 -18.09 25.52
C LYS A 125 -8.73 -16.71 24.90
N PHE A 126 -9.95 -16.41 24.47
CA PHE A 126 -10.29 -15.11 23.91
C PHE A 126 -10.45 -14.05 25.01
N ILE A 127 -11.09 -14.42 26.12
CA ILE A 127 -11.27 -13.56 27.32
C ILE A 127 -9.89 -13.18 27.88
N ASP A 128 -9.01 -14.18 28.12
CA ASP A 128 -7.65 -13.94 28.62
C ASP A 128 -6.87 -13.01 27.71
N LYS A 129 -7.03 -13.15 26.40
CA LYS A 129 -6.35 -12.32 25.43
C LYS A 129 -6.87 -10.88 25.41
N LEU A 130 -8.17 -10.66 25.61
CA LEU A 130 -8.75 -9.33 25.80
C LEU A 130 -8.23 -8.69 27.09
N ALA A 131 -8.17 -9.44 28.18
CA ALA A 131 -7.62 -8.98 29.46
C ALA A 131 -6.13 -8.57 29.34
N LEU A 132 -5.32 -9.34 28.61
CA LEU A 132 -3.93 -8.97 28.32
C LEU A 132 -3.84 -7.69 27.50
N PHE A 133 -4.67 -7.56 26.44
CA PHE A 133 -4.73 -6.35 25.64
C PHE A 133 -5.07 -5.13 26.48
N GLN A 134 -6.05 -5.22 27.36
CA GLN A 134 -6.45 -4.12 28.25
C GLN A 134 -5.36 -3.75 29.27
N ASN A 135 -4.68 -4.73 29.82
CA ASN A 135 -3.54 -4.49 30.71
C ASN A 135 -2.42 -3.74 29.95
N ASP A 136 -2.18 -4.13 28.68
CA ASP A 136 -1.21 -3.45 27.82
C ASP A 136 -1.63 -2.02 27.48
N VAL A 137 -2.91 -1.76 27.26
CA VAL A 137 -3.48 -0.42 27.10
C VAL A 137 -3.27 0.38 28.38
N SER A 138 -3.70 -0.13 29.54
CA SER A 138 -3.60 0.57 30.83
C SER A 138 -2.14 0.92 31.19
N LYS A 139 -1.20 0.02 30.94
CA LYS A 139 0.23 0.29 31.10
C LYS A 139 0.72 1.37 30.15
N SER A 140 0.27 1.33 28.89
CA SER A 140 0.67 2.32 27.88
C SER A 140 0.16 3.71 28.23
N LEU A 141 -1.06 3.82 28.75
CA LEU A 141 -1.62 5.11 29.20
C LEU A 141 -0.82 5.72 30.37
N LYS A 142 -0.35 4.89 31.31
CA LYS A 142 0.54 5.35 32.39
C LYS A 142 1.91 5.81 31.86
N ASP A 143 2.47 5.05 30.92
CA ASP A 143 3.78 5.37 30.32
C ASP A 143 3.70 6.68 29.52
N ILE A 144 2.60 6.94 28.81
CA ILE A 144 2.37 8.16 28.03
C ILE A 144 2.44 9.42 28.89
N GLN A 145 2.05 9.32 30.16
CA GLN A 145 2.11 10.46 31.08
C GLN A 145 3.52 10.73 31.63
N ASN A 146 4.39 9.72 31.63
CA ASN A 146 5.64 9.75 32.38
C ASN A 146 6.91 9.71 31.50
N LEU A 147 6.81 9.30 30.25
CA LEU A 147 7.97 9.06 29.37
C LEU A 147 7.99 9.97 28.14
N PRO A 148 9.17 10.20 27.54
CA PRO A 148 9.28 10.90 26.26
C PRO A 148 8.61 10.14 25.13
N SER A 149 8.09 10.86 24.10
CA SER A 149 7.28 10.26 23.02
C SER A 149 8.03 9.21 22.19
N ASP A 150 9.34 9.32 22.04
CA ASP A 150 10.16 8.33 21.31
C ASP A 150 10.34 7.03 22.11
N GLU A 151 10.47 7.11 23.43
CA GLU A 151 10.48 5.93 24.30
C GLU A 151 9.11 5.25 24.32
N ILE A 152 8.04 6.05 24.44
CA ILE A 152 6.65 5.56 24.39
C ILE A 152 6.39 4.84 23.08
N PHE A 153 6.78 5.42 21.94
CA PHE A 153 6.61 4.80 20.63
C PHE A 153 7.29 3.42 20.58
N ASN A 154 8.54 3.34 21.04
CA ASN A 154 9.27 2.08 21.10
C ASN A 154 8.63 1.04 22.02
N LEU A 155 8.08 1.45 23.16
CA LEU A 155 7.36 0.56 24.07
C LEU A 155 6.08 0.04 23.44
N ILE A 156 5.29 0.90 22.80
CA ILE A 156 4.02 0.53 22.17
C ILE A 156 4.24 -0.48 21.04
N ILE A 157 5.17 -0.24 20.12
CA ILE A 157 5.42 -1.17 19.00
C ILE A 157 5.88 -2.55 19.45
N ARG A 158 6.57 -2.65 20.59
CA ARG A 158 6.98 -3.92 21.20
C ARG A 158 5.82 -4.57 21.96
N ARG A 159 5.13 -3.83 22.84
CA ARG A 159 4.05 -4.30 23.71
C ARG A 159 2.90 -4.90 22.90
N PHE A 160 2.45 -4.21 21.86
CA PHE A 160 1.39 -4.70 20.97
C PHE A 160 1.90 -5.63 19.85
N SER A 161 3.13 -6.14 19.97
CA SER A 161 3.73 -7.10 19.02
C SER A 161 3.84 -6.61 17.58
N PHE A 162 3.70 -5.32 17.31
CA PHE A 162 3.81 -4.75 15.96
C PHE A 162 5.22 -4.94 15.40
N LEU A 163 6.26 -4.68 16.18
CA LEU A 163 7.65 -4.90 15.76
C LEU A 163 7.90 -6.36 15.37
N ASN A 164 7.41 -7.32 16.18
CA ASN A 164 7.53 -8.74 15.88
C ASN A 164 6.78 -9.12 14.59
N TYR A 165 5.64 -8.48 14.32
CA TYR A 165 4.89 -8.66 13.09
C TYR A 165 5.69 -8.16 11.87
N VAL A 166 6.30 -6.98 11.96
CA VAL A 166 7.15 -6.41 10.91
C VAL A 166 8.36 -7.31 10.64
N LEU A 167 9.06 -7.74 11.68
CA LEU A 167 10.24 -8.61 11.53
C LEU A 167 9.89 -9.98 10.92
N LYS A 168 8.76 -10.57 11.29
CA LYS A 168 8.29 -11.84 10.70
C LYS A 168 7.86 -11.73 9.26
N SER A 169 7.43 -10.55 8.80
CA SER A 169 7.04 -10.33 7.42
C SER A 169 8.23 -10.35 6.45
N LYS A 170 9.46 -10.22 6.96
CA LYS A 170 10.71 -10.06 6.17
C LYS A 170 10.65 -8.90 5.16
N ASP A 171 9.77 -7.94 5.41
CA ASP A 171 9.56 -6.77 4.55
C ASP A 171 10.51 -5.65 5.00
N LEU A 172 11.66 -5.58 4.36
CA LEU A 172 12.68 -4.55 4.64
C LEU A 172 12.16 -3.14 4.33
N SER A 173 11.26 -2.98 3.36
CA SER A 173 10.66 -1.69 3.05
C SER A 173 9.80 -1.19 4.20
N LEU A 174 8.98 -2.06 4.79
CA LEU A 174 8.16 -1.72 5.95
C LEU A 174 9.02 -1.36 7.18
N LEU A 175 10.11 -2.12 7.40
CA LEU A 175 11.04 -1.82 8.50
C LEU A 175 11.68 -0.42 8.34
N LYS A 176 12.07 -0.07 7.12
CA LYS A 176 12.60 1.26 6.79
C LYS A 176 11.56 2.36 6.98
N GLN A 177 10.34 2.12 6.52
CA GLN A 177 9.23 3.07 6.71
C GLN A 177 8.92 3.29 8.20
N LEU A 178 8.95 2.22 9.02
CA LEU A 178 8.79 2.31 10.47
C LEU A 178 9.92 3.14 11.10
N ASN A 179 11.16 2.92 10.67
CA ASN A 179 12.29 3.72 11.14
C ASN A 179 12.19 5.20 10.70
N SER A 180 11.70 5.47 9.49
CA SER A 180 11.47 6.84 9.02
C SER A 180 10.38 7.54 9.83
N LEU A 181 9.30 6.83 10.17
CA LEU A 181 8.24 7.34 11.03
C LEU A 181 8.78 7.69 12.44
N TYR A 182 9.58 6.79 13.01
CA TYR A 182 10.25 7.02 14.30
C TYR A 182 11.20 8.22 14.26
N SER A 183 12.02 8.34 13.21
CA SER A 183 12.94 9.45 13.03
C SER A 183 12.22 10.79 12.93
N HIS A 184 11.08 10.82 12.23
CA HIS A 184 10.24 12.01 12.14
C HIS A 184 9.64 12.41 13.50
N LEU A 185 9.20 11.43 14.31
CA LEU A 185 8.74 11.68 15.67
C LEU A 185 9.87 12.27 16.52
N LYS A 186 11.05 11.66 16.51
CA LYS A 186 12.22 12.10 17.25
C LYS A 186 12.66 13.52 16.86
N GLN A 187 12.68 13.83 15.56
CA GLN A 187 13.00 15.17 15.07
C GLN A 187 11.97 16.21 15.53
N SER A 188 10.69 15.85 15.56
CA SER A 188 9.63 16.75 16.05
C SER A 188 9.77 17.04 17.53
N GLN A 189 10.25 16.09 18.34
CA GLN A 189 10.53 16.30 19.76
C GLN A 189 11.71 17.23 20.00
N THR A 190 12.82 17.05 19.27
CA THR A 190 14.02 17.88 19.43
C THR A 190 13.77 19.33 19.06
N LEU A 191 12.94 19.58 18.04
CA LEU A 191 12.65 20.94 17.55
C LEU A 191 11.60 21.69 18.40
N GLN A 192 10.60 21.01 18.95
CA GLN A 192 9.41 21.68 19.53
C GLN A 192 8.91 21.06 20.85
N LYS A 193 9.59 20.10 21.46
CA LYS A 193 9.10 19.33 22.64
C LYS A 193 7.67 18.81 22.45
N THR A 194 7.35 18.35 21.26
CA THR A 194 6.02 17.93 20.84
C THR A 194 5.58 16.66 21.57
N SER A 195 4.39 16.64 22.17
CA SER A 195 3.80 15.42 22.73
C SER A 195 3.50 14.40 21.62
N LEU A 196 3.34 13.12 21.99
CA LEU A 196 2.91 12.08 21.03
C LEU A 196 1.58 12.44 20.35
N PHE A 197 0.65 13.02 21.09
CA PHE A 197 -0.67 13.38 20.58
C PHE A 197 -0.64 14.59 19.64
N ASP A 198 0.18 15.60 19.93
CA ASP A 198 0.34 16.73 19.02
C ASP A 198 1.05 16.32 17.74
N TRP A 199 1.99 15.36 17.84
CA TRP A 199 2.61 14.77 16.67
C TRP A 199 1.59 13.99 15.82
N LEU A 200 0.70 13.21 16.42
CA LEU A 200 -0.37 12.52 15.70
C LEU A 200 -1.30 13.49 14.96
N LYS A 201 -1.68 14.59 15.59
CA LYS A 201 -2.47 15.65 14.93
C LYS A 201 -1.75 16.23 13.72
N LYS A 202 -0.41 16.44 13.81
CA LYS A 202 0.38 16.87 12.66
C LYS A 202 0.38 15.82 11.54
N ILE A 203 0.50 14.54 11.87
CA ILE A 203 0.42 13.45 10.89
C ILE A 203 -0.95 13.44 10.20
N ASP A 204 -2.05 13.65 10.93
CA ASP A 204 -3.38 13.73 10.36
C ASP A 204 -3.51 14.90 9.39
N LEU A 205 -3.00 16.07 9.74
CA LEU A 205 -2.98 17.23 8.85
C LEU A 205 -2.16 16.96 7.56
N LEU A 206 -1.03 16.25 7.67
CA LEU A 206 -0.25 15.84 6.49
C LEU A 206 -1.08 14.91 5.59
N TYR A 207 -1.75 13.93 6.18
CA TYR A 207 -2.57 12.96 5.45
C TYR A 207 -3.77 13.63 4.76
N GLU A 208 -4.53 14.47 5.45
CA GLU A 208 -5.68 15.21 4.92
C GLU A 208 -5.29 16.16 3.77
N ASN A 209 -4.16 16.84 3.91
CA ASN A 209 -3.64 17.75 2.88
C ASN A 209 -2.85 17.03 1.77
N LYS A 210 -2.79 15.68 1.79
CA LYS A 210 -2.04 14.86 0.83
C LYS A 210 -0.55 15.23 0.75
N ILE A 211 0.02 15.69 1.86
CA ILE A 211 1.45 15.99 1.97
C ILE A 211 2.18 14.69 2.32
N ALA A 212 3.11 14.30 1.47
CA ALA A 212 3.82 13.04 1.63
C ALA A 212 4.84 13.11 2.77
N LEU A 213 4.82 12.12 3.65
CA LEU A 213 5.90 11.83 4.59
C LEU A 213 6.81 10.77 3.96
N ASN A 214 7.94 11.21 3.41
CA ASN A 214 8.77 10.37 2.58
C ASN A 214 9.76 9.53 3.38
N SER A 215 9.84 8.23 3.05
CA SER A 215 10.94 7.36 3.44
C SER A 215 12.02 7.37 2.35
N PRO A 216 13.31 7.43 2.71
CA PRO A 216 14.38 7.30 1.73
C PRO A 216 14.28 5.94 1.02
N PRO A 217 14.67 5.87 -0.27
CA PRO A 217 14.65 4.62 -1.02
C PRO A 217 15.51 3.55 -0.35
N LEU A 218 15.14 2.30 -0.54
CA LEU A 218 16.00 1.17 -0.17
C LEU A 218 17.23 1.19 -1.09
N GLU A 219 18.35 1.61 -0.60
CA GLU A 219 19.61 1.23 -1.23
C GLU A 219 19.74 -0.27 -1.08
N SER A 220 19.73 -0.99 -2.21
CA SER A 220 19.57 -2.43 -2.20
C SER A 220 20.76 -3.13 -1.59
N LEU A 221 20.49 -4.00 -0.62
CA LEU A 221 21.41 -5.08 -0.23
C LEU A 221 21.42 -6.24 -1.26
N VAL A 222 20.66 -6.12 -2.36
CA VAL A 222 20.58 -7.12 -3.42
C VAL A 222 21.25 -6.57 -4.67
N ASP A 223 22.46 -7.01 -4.89
CA ASP A 223 23.38 -6.50 -5.93
C ASP A 223 22.87 -6.59 -7.37
N ASN A 224 21.87 -7.41 -7.67
CA ASN A 224 21.37 -7.65 -9.04
C ASN A 224 19.87 -7.32 -9.19
N SER A 225 19.48 -6.11 -8.80
CA SER A 225 18.09 -5.63 -8.92
C SER A 225 17.91 -4.69 -10.10
N ILE A 226 16.79 -4.81 -10.84
CA ILE A 226 16.42 -3.82 -11.86
C ILE A 226 16.10 -2.47 -11.22
N ARG A 227 16.32 -1.38 -11.96
CA ARG A 227 16.12 -0.01 -11.47
C ARG A 227 14.76 0.52 -11.89
N LEU A 228 13.92 0.92 -10.92
CA LEU A 228 12.64 1.59 -11.16
C LEU A 228 12.76 3.04 -10.71
N MET A 229 12.63 4.01 -11.63
CA MET A 229 12.81 5.42 -11.29
C MET A 229 12.09 6.37 -12.24
N THR A 230 11.84 7.58 -11.77
CA THR A 230 11.38 8.64 -12.66
C THR A 230 12.52 9.11 -13.57
N VAL A 231 12.17 9.63 -14.76
CA VAL A 231 13.15 10.16 -15.71
C VAL A 231 14.04 11.24 -15.08
N HIS A 232 13.49 12.07 -14.20
CA HIS A 232 14.30 13.10 -13.50
C HIS A 232 15.43 12.48 -12.66
N LYS A 233 15.17 11.34 -12.02
CA LYS A 233 16.18 10.64 -11.21
C LYS A 233 17.17 9.83 -12.05
N ALA A 234 16.82 9.53 -13.29
CA ALA A 234 17.71 8.86 -14.23
C ALA A 234 18.74 9.79 -14.87
N LYS A 235 18.63 11.12 -14.64
CA LYS A 235 19.60 12.09 -15.17
C LYS A 235 21.01 11.76 -14.64
N GLY A 236 21.96 11.56 -15.56
CA GLY A 236 23.35 11.22 -15.21
C GLY A 236 23.62 9.72 -15.04
N LEU A 237 22.60 8.87 -15.11
CA LEU A 237 22.75 7.40 -15.09
C LEU A 237 22.60 6.86 -16.51
N GLU A 238 23.16 5.66 -16.76
CA GLU A 238 23.05 4.97 -18.05
C GLU A 238 22.87 3.47 -17.80
N PHE A 239 22.08 2.82 -18.68
CA PHE A 239 21.72 1.41 -18.57
C PHE A 239 21.81 0.73 -19.93
N GLU A 240 22.07 -0.57 -19.99
CA GLU A 240 22.04 -1.28 -21.26
C GLU A 240 20.63 -1.32 -21.86
N HIS A 241 19.64 -1.64 -21.06
CA HIS A 241 18.25 -1.77 -21.47
C HIS A 241 17.35 -0.81 -20.69
N VAL A 242 16.61 0.04 -21.39
CA VAL A 242 15.69 1.02 -20.78
C VAL A 242 14.27 0.77 -21.26
N PHE A 243 13.36 0.61 -20.31
CA PHE A 243 11.91 0.52 -20.55
C PHE A 243 11.26 1.83 -20.16
N ILE A 244 10.65 2.53 -21.11
CA ILE A 244 9.83 3.73 -20.84
C ILE A 244 8.37 3.30 -20.86
N ILE A 245 7.72 3.33 -19.70
CA ILE A 245 6.35 2.87 -19.53
C ILE A 245 5.36 4.03 -19.60
N LYS A 246 4.12 3.70 -20.01
CA LYS A 246 3.03 4.69 -20.16
C LYS A 246 3.48 5.92 -20.99
N ALA A 247 4.08 5.66 -22.16
CA ALA A 247 4.47 6.70 -23.10
C ALA A 247 3.23 7.26 -23.85
N LEU A 248 2.30 7.84 -23.09
CA LEU A 248 0.99 8.33 -23.50
C LEU A 248 1.00 9.85 -23.65
N SER A 249 0.22 10.37 -24.60
CA SER A 249 0.03 11.80 -24.80
C SER A 249 -0.46 12.52 -23.53
N GLU A 250 -1.37 11.89 -22.77
CA GLU A 250 -1.87 12.44 -21.51
C GLU A 250 -0.79 12.66 -20.44
N LYS A 251 0.30 11.90 -20.52
CA LYS A 251 1.39 11.90 -19.52
C LYS A 251 2.56 12.77 -19.92
N TRP A 252 2.88 12.80 -21.22
CA TRP A 252 4.10 13.41 -21.74
C TRP A 252 3.87 14.67 -22.56
N ASP A 253 2.68 14.84 -23.18
CA ASP A 253 2.43 15.97 -24.07
C ASP A 253 1.71 17.12 -23.36
N LYS A 254 1.39 17.00 -22.08
CA LYS A 254 0.75 18.03 -21.28
C LYS A 254 1.68 18.48 -20.18
N SER A 255 1.94 19.78 -20.14
CA SER A 255 2.51 20.40 -18.95
C SER A 255 1.60 20.14 -17.74
N THR A 256 2.16 19.55 -16.69
CA THR A 256 1.44 19.27 -15.45
C THR A 256 1.30 20.49 -14.54
N ASP A 257 1.90 21.62 -14.89
CA ASP A 257 1.84 22.84 -14.10
C ASP A 257 0.50 23.58 -14.25
N ARG A 258 -0.55 22.97 -13.69
CA ARG A 258 -1.67 23.78 -13.20
C ARG A 258 -1.25 24.35 -11.85
N ALA A 259 -0.59 25.50 -11.88
CA ALA A 259 -0.39 26.26 -10.65
C ALA A 259 -1.75 26.43 -9.97
N LEU A 260 -1.92 25.83 -8.79
CA LEU A 260 -3.16 25.93 -7.98
C LEU A 260 -3.48 27.39 -7.64
N ILE A 261 -2.46 28.24 -7.61
CA ILE A 261 -2.56 29.68 -7.39
C ILE A 261 -1.79 30.39 -8.52
N LYS A 262 -2.49 31.17 -9.33
CA LYS A 262 -1.84 32.07 -10.30
C LYS A 262 -1.18 33.22 -9.54
N LEU A 263 0.13 33.24 -9.50
CA LEU A 263 0.86 34.37 -8.93
C LEU A 263 0.67 35.61 -9.82
N PRO A 264 0.45 36.78 -9.24
CA PRO A 264 0.38 38.04 -9.99
C PRO A 264 1.66 38.29 -10.80
N LEU A 265 1.51 38.86 -11.98
CA LEU A 265 2.63 39.26 -12.84
C LEU A 265 3.58 40.18 -12.08
N GLY A 266 4.86 39.85 -12.06
CA GLY A 266 5.90 40.68 -11.42
C GLY A 266 6.38 40.17 -10.06
N ILE A 267 5.76 39.15 -9.44
CA ILE A 267 6.27 38.55 -8.21
C ILE A 267 7.44 37.59 -8.48
N THR A 268 7.43 36.90 -9.62
CA THR A 268 8.56 36.08 -10.05
C THR A 268 9.46 36.86 -11.00
N LYS A 269 10.74 36.98 -10.65
CA LYS A 269 11.77 37.63 -11.50
C LYS A 269 12.06 36.86 -12.81
N TYR A 270 11.51 35.68 -12.99
CA TYR A 270 11.71 34.83 -14.15
C TYR A 270 10.36 34.48 -14.78
N THR A 271 9.91 35.27 -15.75
CA THR A 271 9.01 34.77 -16.78
C THR A 271 9.87 33.90 -17.70
N LEU A 272 10.00 32.65 -17.40
CA LEU A 272 10.51 31.69 -18.38
C LEU A 272 9.42 31.60 -19.45
N ASN A 273 9.60 32.25 -20.58
CA ASN A 273 8.86 32.05 -21.83
C ASN A 273 9.27 30.71 -22.48
N GLU A 274 9.53 29.67 -21.66
CA GLU A 274 9.79 28.36 -22.19
C GLU A 274 8.44 27.66 -22.44
N ASP A 275 8.28 27.17 -23.68
CA ASP A 275 7.12 26.35 -24.03
C ASP A 275 7.13 25.12 -23.12
N PRO A 276 6.09 24.90 -22.28
CA PRO A 276 6.04 23.76 -21.39
C PRO A 276 6.17 22.42 -22.12
N LEU A 277 5.84 22.39 -23.41
CA LEU A 277 6.01 21.20 -24.26
C LEU A 277 7.48 20.93 -24.57
N GLU A 278 8.30 21.97 -24.69
CA GLU A 278 9.74 21.82 -24.90
C GLU A 278 10.44 21.22 -23.69
N GLU A 279 10.01 21.56 -22.48
CA GLU A 279 10.54 20.94 -21.27
C GLU A 279 10.23 19.43 -21.23
N GLU A 280 9.00 19.04 -21.55
CA GLU A 280 8.61 17.63 -21.62
C GLU A 280 9.35 16.90 -22.75
N ARG A 281 9.57 17.54 -23.90
CA ARG A 281 10.39 16.98 -25.00
C ARG A 281 11.83 16.76 -24.55
N ARG A 282 12.45 17.72 -23.88
CA ARG A 282 13.80 17.57 -23.31
C ARG A 282 13.87 16.41 -22.32
N LEU A 283 12.83 16.29 -21.46
CA LEU A 283 12.74 15.20 -20.50
C LEU A 283 12.60 13.84 -21.19
N PHE A 284 11.77 13.75 -22.24
CA PHE A 284 11.63 12.51 -23.02
C PHE A 284 12.93 12.16 -23.75
N TYR A 285 13.63 13.16 -24.29
CA TYR A 285 14.94 12.98 -24.89
C TYR A 285 15.97 12.46 -23.86
N VAL A 286 15.97 13.01 -22.65
CA VAL A 286 16.79 12.48 -21.55
C VAL A 286 16.48 11.02 -21.30
N ALA A 287 15.20 10.62 -21.25
CA ALA A 287 14.84 9.21 -21.06
C ALA A 287 15.37 8.30 -22.16
N LEU A 288 15.28 8.75 -23.44
CA LEU A 288 15.79 8.00 -24.58
C LEU A 288 17.32 7.83 -24.53
N THR A 289 18.04 8.87 -24.10
CA THR A 289 19.51 8.85 -24.04
C THR A 289 20.07 8.07 -22.84
N ARG A 290 19.23 7.50 -21.99
CA ARG A 290 19.70 6.65 -20.87
C ARG A 290 20.06 5.24 -21.29
N ALA A 291 19.67 4.80 -22.47
CA ALA A 291 19.95 3.47 -22.96
C ALA A 291 21.27 3.42 -23.74
N LYS A 292 22.14 2.49 -23.39
CA LYS A 292 23.37 2.18 -24.14
C LYS A 292 23.12 1.25 -25.33
N GLN A 293 22.19 0.28 -25.18
CA GLN A 293 21.95 -0.74 -26.21
C GLN A 293 20.53 -0.66 -26.77
N GLN A 294 19.49 -0.76 -25.93
CA GLN A 294 18.13 -0.89 -26.42
C GLN A 294 17.10 -0.17 -25.54
N ILE A 295 16.09 0.41 -26.22
CA ILE A 295 14.97 1.12 -25.61
C ILE A 295 13.69 0.37 -25.96
N TYR A 296 12.82 0.24 -24.95
CA TYR A 296 11.48 -0.31 -25.11
C TYR A 296 10.46 0.76 -24.70
N LEU A 297 9.65 1.22 -25.65
CA LEU A 297 8.60 2.18 -25.42
C LEU A 297 7.26 1.44 -25.31
N SER A 298 6.52 1.65 -24.24
CA SER A 298 5.22 1.00 -24.07
C SER A 298 4.09 1.97 -23.77
N TYR A 299 2.94 1.73 -24.38
CA TYR A 299 1.70 2.44 -24.10
C TYR A 299 0.50 1.50 -24.33
N CYS A 300 -0.61 1.77 -23.63
CA CYS A 300 -1.87 1.06 -23.81
C CYS A 300 -2.78 1.87 -24.72
N ARG A 301 -3.52 1.20 -25.62
CA ARG A 301 -4.53 1.87 -26.47
C ARG A 301 -5.82 2.18 -25.74
N LEU A 302 -6.16 1.38 -24.73
CA LEU A 302 -7.33 1.55 -23.90
C LEU A 302 -6.91 1.72 -22.44
N ASN A 303 -7.60 2.59 -21.71
CA ASN A 303 -7.47 2.66 -20.25
C ASN A 303 -8.42 1.67 -19.56
N ASP A 304 -8.37 1.60 -18.20
CA ASP A 304 -9.24 0.72 -17.40
C ASP A 304 -10.75 0.99 -17.60
N SER A 305 -11.11 2.18 -18.06
CA SER A 305 -12.49 2.60 -18.38
C SER A 305 -12.85 2.39 -19.86
N GLN A 306 -12.06 1.61 -20.61
CA GLN A 306 -12.26 1.31 -22.06
C GLN A 306 -12.22 2.58 -22.95
N ARG A 307 -11.61 3.67 -22.51
CA ARG A 307 -11.41 4.88 -23.33
C ARG A 307 -10.12 4.78 -24.10
N GLU A 308 -10.15 5.23 -25.35
CA GLU A 308 -8.96 5.26 -26.20
C GLU A 308 -7.92 6.23 -25.67
N GLN A 309 -6.67 5.78 -25.71
CA GLN A 309 -5.48 6.55 -25.37
C GLN A 309 -4.54 6.62 -26.55
N SER A 310 -3.93 7.77 -26.77
CA SER A 310 -2.96 7.99 -27.83
C SER A 310 -1.53 7.93 -27.30
N ALA A 311 -0.63 7.40 -28.13
CA ALA A 311 0.80 7.47 -27.86
C ALA A 311 1.25 8.93 -27.79
N SER A 312 2.30 9.20 -27.00
CA SER A 312 2.94 10.52 -26.98
C SER A 312 3.44 10.92 -28.39
N ARG A 313 3.26 12.18 -28.75
CA ARG A 313 3.78 12.74 -30.01
C ARG A 313 5.29 12.58 -30.13
N PHE A 314 6.03 12.56 -29.05
CA PHE A 314 7.47 12.39 -29.06
C PHE A 314 7.92 11.03 -29.64
N ILE A 315 7.06 10.02 -29.63
CA ILE A 315 7.32 8.74 -30.32
C ILE A 315 7.26 8.94 -31.83
N THR A 316 6.36 9.80 -32.35
CA THR A 316 6.24 10.05 -33.78
C THR A 316 7.36 10.93 -34.33
N GLU A 317 8.09 11.63 -33.47
CA GLU A 317 9.28 12.42 -33.82
C GLU A 317 10.51 11.53 -34.02
N ILE A 318 10.49 10.28 -33.57
CA ILE A 318 11.58 9.33 -33.77
C ILE A 318 11.53 8.80 -35.20
N ASN A 319 12.69 8.68 -35.87
CA ASN A 319 12.76 8.14 -37.23
C ASN A 319 12.10 6.72 -37.28
N PRO A 320 11.03 6.56 -38.10
CA PRO A 320 10.30 5.30 -38.19
C PRO A 320 11.15 4.07 -38.56
N GLN A 321 12.24 4.28 -39.29
CA GLN A 321 13.18 3.20 -39.70
C GLN A 321 13.94 2.61 -38.50
N ARG A 322 13.97 3.31 -37.37
CA ARG A 322 14.63 2.86 -36.12
C ARG A 322 13.67 2.26 -35.12
N ILE A 323 12.38 2.21 -35.46
CA ILE A 323 11.33 1.71 -34.55
C ILE A 323 10.83 0.36 -35.07
N GLU A 324 11.01 -0.67 -34.28
CA GLU A 324 10.32 -1.94 -34.45
C GLU A 324 9.02 -1.94 -33.64
N LYS A 325 7.89 -2.11 -34.32
CA LYS A 325 6.57 -2.19 -33.66
C LYS A 325 6.26 -3.63 -33.30
N ILE A 326 6.16 -3.91 -32.01
CA ILE A 326 5.79 -5.23 -31.50
C ILE A 326 4.32 -5.16 -31.09
N SER A 327 3.46 -5.93 -31.76
CA SER A 327 2.09 -6.13 -31.30
C SER A 327 2.09 -7.22 -30.23
N VAL A 328 1.48 -6.90 -29.07
CA VAL A 328 1.29 -7.90 -28.01
C VAL A 328 0.15 -8.85 -28.43
N ASN A 329 0.42 -10.16 -28.44
CA ASN A 329 -0.55 -11.17 -28.84
C ASN A 329 -1.73 -11.21 -27.84
N PRO A 330 -3.01 -11.41 -28.30
CA PRO A 330 -4.16 -11.61 -27.42
C PRO A 330 -4.01 -12.72 -26.36
N GLU A 331 -3.18 -13.73 -26.62
CA GLU A 331 -2.84 -14.75 -25.62
C GLU A 331 -2.18 -14.15 -24.36
N PHE A 332 -1.35 -13.12 -24.52
CA PHE A 332 -0.76 -12.40 -23.39
C PHE A 332 -1.82 -11.63 -22.56
N GLU A 333 -2.89 -11.17 -23.20
CA GLU A 333 -4.01 -10.55 -22.48
C GLU A 333 -4.74 -11.60 -21.63
N ALA A 334 -5.03 -12.78 -22.17
CA ALA A 334 -5.66 -13.87 -21.44
C ALA A 334 -4.81 -14.36 -20.26
N GLU A 335 -3.51 -14.51 -20.46
CA GLU A 335 -2.56 -14.85 -19.39
C GLU A 335 -2.48 -13.75 -18.33
N SER A 336 -2.46 -12.47 -18.72
CA SER A 336 -2.46 -11.34 -17.77
C SER A 336 -3.73 -11.29 -16.92
N LEU A 337 -4.89 -11.63 -17.50
CA LEU A 337 -6.16 -11.74 -16.78
C LEU A 337 -6.11 -12.90 -15.76
N GLN A 338 -5.62 -14.08 -16.14
CA GLN A 338 -5.42 -15.19 -15.20
C GLN A 338 -4.50 -14.81 -14.04
N PHE A 339 -3.45 -14.02 -14.33
CA PHE A 339 -2.55 -13.47 -13.33
C PHE A 339 -3.25 -12.50 -12.37
N SER A 340 -4.08 -11.60 -12.89
CA SER A 340 -4.81 -10.60 -12.10
C SER A 340 -5.92 -11.20 -11.25
N PHE A 341 -6.56 -12.26 -11.74
CA PHE A 341 -7.67 -12.95 -11.07
C PHE A 341 -7.26 -14.14 -10.22
N SER A 342 -5.97 -14.46 -10.11
CA SER A 342 -5.51 -15.47 -9.14
C SER A 342 -5.60 -14.89 -7.73
N PRO A 343 -6.73 -15.01 -7.03
CA PRO A 343 -6.82 -14.49 -5.67
C PRO A 343 -5.87 -15.32 -4.82
N ARG A 344 -4.83 -14.72 -4.28
CA ARG A 344 -4.09 -15.27 -3.15
C ARG A 344 -4.97 -15.19 -1.90
N LEU A 345 -6.17 -15.76 -1.97
CA LEU A 345 -6.93 -15.99 -0.76
C LEU A 345 -6.12 -16.98 0.08
N PRO A 346 -5.74 -16.61 1.30
CA PRO A 346 -5.18 -17.58 2.21
C PRO A 346 -6.22 -18.69 2.29
N ARG A 347 -5.86 -19.91 1.87
CA ARG A 347 -6.73 -21.07 2.04
C ARG A 347 -6.95 -21.22 3.53
N LEU A 348 -8.07 -20.74 4.01
CA LEU A 348 -8.52 -20.99 5.37
C LEU A 348 -8.84 -22.50 5.48
N LYS A 349 -7.79 -23.30 5.63
CA LYS A 349 -7.91 -24.71 5.98
C LYS A 349 -8.24 -24.80 7.47
N SER A 350 -9.43 -24.42 7.86
CA SER A 350 -9.95 -24.71 9.18
C SER A 350 -10.93 -25.86 9.09
N LYS A 351 -10.53 -27.05 9.50
CA LYS A 351 -11.44 -28.19 9.65
C LYS A 351 -12.67 -27.80 10.50
N ASN A 352 -12.48 -26.96 11.50
CA ASN A 352 -13.54 -26.49 12.38
C ASN A 352 -14.58 -25.61 11.67
N LEU A 353 -14.16 -24.78 10.69
CA LEU A 353 -15.08 -23.96 9.91
C LEU A 353 -15.97 -24.81 8.99
N THR A 354 -15.41 -25.85 8.39
CA THR A 354 -16.17 -26.77 7.52
C THR A 354 -17.22 -27.53 8.32
N ILE A 355 -16.89 -28.03 9.50
CA ILE A 355 -17.84 -28.72 10.39
C ILE A 355 -18.93 -27.76 10.87
N TYR A 356 -18.57 -26.53 11.25
CA TYR A 356 -19.53 -25.49 11.62
C TYR A 356 -20.52 -25.17 10.49
N LEU A 357 -20.01 -24.97 9.26
CA LEU A 357 -20.83 -24.70 8.08
C LEU A 357 -21.76 -25.87 7.74
N GLN A 358 -21.26 -27.11 7.81
CA GLN A 358 -22.06 -28.30 7.59
C GLN A 358 -23.24 -28.39 8.57
N ASN A 359 -22.99 -28.12 9.85
CA ASN A 359 -24.02 -28.13 10.89
C ASN A 359 -25.07 -27.01 10.68
N GLN A 360 -24.63 -25.80 10.36
CA GLN A 360 -25.56 -24.67 10.16
C GLN A 360 -26.39 -24.83 8.88
N LEU A 361 -25.78 -25.27 7.78
CA LEU A 361 -26.48 -25.44 6.49
C LEU A 361 -27.40 -26.65 6.46
N SER A 362 -27.06 -27.73 7.19
CA SER A 362 -27.83 -28.98 7.16
C SER A 362 -29.11 -28.94 8.00
N TYR A 363 -29.11 -28.23 9.14
CA TYR A 363 -30.20 -28.35 10.13
C TYR A 363 -31.05 -27.10 10.31
N HIS A 364 -30.56 -25.90 10.02
CA HIS A 364 -31.26 -24.64 10.34
C HIS A 364 -31.40 -23.65 9.20
N TYR A 365 -30.83 -23.93 8.04
CA TYR A 365 -30.78 -22.96 6.97
C TYR A 365 -31.92 -23.13 5.96
N ARG A 366 -32.77 -22.11 5.83
CA ARG A 366 -33.75 -22.00 4.75
C ARG A 366 -33.26 -21.06 3.67
N PHE A 367 -33.08 -21.60 2.49
CA PHE A 367 -32.63 -20.88 1.33
C PHE A 367 -33.74 -19.98 0.75
N ASN A 368 -33.40 -18.73 0.41
CA ASN A 368 -34.31 -17.83 -0.31
C ASN A 368 -33.54 -17.08 -1.42
N ILE A 369 -34.30 -16.39 -2.31
CA ILE A 369 -33.73 -15.68 -3.47
C ILE A 369 -32.81 -14.55 -3.05
N THR A 370 -33.11 -13.87 -1.97
CA THR A 370 -32.25 -12.79 -1.42
C THR A 370 -30.88 -13.34 -0.97
N HIS A 371 -30.88 -14.52 -0.38
CA HIS A 371 -29.67 -15.23 0.03
C HIS A 371 -28.82 -15.66 -1.16
N LEU A 372 -29.47 -16.16 -2.24
CA LEU A 372 -28.79 -16.49 -3.48
C LEU A 372 -28.13 -15.27 -4.11
N ASN A 373 -28.85 -14.18 -4.22
CA ASN A 373 -28.33 -12.92 -4.78
C ASN A 373 -27.16 -12.36 -3.94
N SER A 374 -27.26 -12.47 -2.61
CA SER A 374 -26.19 -12.06 -1.70
C SER A 374 -24.93 -12.92 -1.87
N TYR A 375 -25.10 -14.24 -2.05
CA TYR A 375 -24.02 -15.18 -2.32
C TYR A 375 -23.36 -14.93 -3.68
N LEU A 376 -24.16 -14.76 -4.73
CA LEU A 376 -23.65 -14.47 -6.08
C LEU A 376 -22.90 -13.14 -6.14
N LYS A 377 -23.36 -12.14 -5.38
CA LYS A 377 -22.68 -10.84 -5.29
C LYS A 377 -21.36 -10.91 -4.53
N CYS A 378 -21.33 -11.62 -3.40
CA CYS A 378 -20.12 -11.81 -2.59
C CYS A 378 -20.33 -12.96 -1.60
N PRO A 379 -19.71 -14.16 -1.82
CA PRO A 379 -19.84 -15.30 -0.91
C PRO A 379 -19.44 -15.00 0.53
N LEU A 380 -18.44 -14.14 0.72
CA LEU A 380 -17.97 -13.73 2.04
C LEU A 380 -19.01 -12.87 2.78
N CYS A 381 -19.60 -11.90 2.09
CA CYS A 381 -20.69 -11.09 2.64
C CYS A 381 -21.92 -11.93 2.99
N PHE A 382 -22.27 -12.89 2.13
CA PHE A 382 -23.34 -13.85 2.40
C PHE A 382 -23.03 -14.67 3.66
N PHE A 383 -21.82 -15.20 3.77
CA PHE A 383 -21.39 -15.97 4.95
C PHE A 383 -21.55 -15.17 6.24
N PHE A 384 -21.04 -13.93 6.28
CA PHE A 384 -21.11 -13.08 7.49
C PHE A 384 -22.50 -12.55 7.80
N LYS A 385 -23.34 -12.29 6.80
CA LYS A 385 -24.69 -11.71 7.00
C LYS A 385 -25.77 -12.74 7.26
N THR A 386 -25.60 -13.94 6.72
CA THR A 386 -26.71 -14.90 6.63
C THR A 386 -26.43 -16.21 7.36
N ILE A 387 -25.17 -16.65 7.43
CA ILE A 387 -24.83 -17.93 8.05
C ILE A 387 -24.32 -17.77 9.48
N LEU A 388 -23.56 -16.72 9.76
CA LEU A 388 -23.09 -16.35 11.11
C LEU A 388 -24.09 -15.45 11.81
#